data_afdbfea0bde2af8cba417457f3569f8a
#
_entry.id   afdbfea0bde2af8cba417457f3569f8a
#
_cell.length_a   1.000
_cell.length_b   1.000
_cell.length_c   1.000
_cell.angle_alpha   90.00
_cell.angle_beta   90.00
_cell.angle_gamma   90.00
#
_symmetry.space_group_name_H-M   'P 1'
#
loop_
_entity.id
_entity.type
_entity.pdbx_description
1 polymer ?
#
loop_
_entity_poly.entity_id
_entity_poly.type
_entity_poly.pdbx_seq_one_letter_code
_entity_poly.pdbx_strand_id
1 'polypeptide(L)'
;MKKIIPFFKTSFDSNEINAFKNIVKAGNFSMGQSTIKLEKKIARKLKISENNVAMVSSCTTGLHLAMIVSNIKKNDEVLCSSLTFVADANCIKYVDAKPKFIDITSPDNWNISTK
;
A
#
# COMPACT_ATOMS: atom_id res chain seq x y z
N MET A 1 24.48 18.72 -21.03
CA MET A 1 23.29 17.82 -21.03
C MET A 1 22.45 18.12 -19.80
N LYS A 2 21.13 18.36 -19.93
CA LYS A 2 20.25 18.53 -18.79
C LYS A 2 20.17 17.20 -18.01
N LYS A 3 20.47 17.22 -16.72
CA LYS A 3 20.35 16.03 -15.84
C LYS A 3 18.86 15.72 -15.67
N ILE A 4 18.37 14.62 -16.24
CA ILE A 4 17.01 14.16 -16.04
C ILE A 4 16.95 13.46 -14.68
N ILE A 5 16.11 13.98 -13.79
CA ILE A 5 15.82 13.36 -12.50
C ILE A 5 14.58 12.47 -12.71
N PRO A 6 14.68 11.14 -12.64
CA PRO A 6 13.53 10.28 -12.79
C PRO A 6 12.59 10.42 -11.59
N PHE A 7 11.28 10.28 -11.83
CA PHE A 7 10.27 10.33 -10.77
C PHE A 7 10.51 9.24 -9.71
N PHE A 8 10.91 8.06 -10.13
CA PHE A 8 11.38 7.00 -9.25
C PHE A 8 12.41 6.12 -9.96
N LYS A 9 13.21 5.41 -9.19
CA LYS A 9 14.14 4.40 -9.67
C LYS A 9 14.05 3.18 -8.77
N THR A 10 13.77 2.02 -9.38
CA THR A 10 13.83 0.74 -8.66
C THR A 10 15.26 0.35 -8.37
N SER A 11 15.50 -0.25 -7.22
CA SER A 11 16.80 -0.81 -6.82
C SER A 11 16.68 -2.34 -6.85
N PHE A 12 17.15 -2.93 -7.94
CA PHE A 12 17.23 -4.38 -8.12
C PHE A 12 18.68 -4.81 -8.28
N ASP A 13 19.01 -5.96 -7.71
CA ASP A 13 20.30 -6.61 -7.94
C ASP A 13 20.13 -8.10 -8.32
N SER A 14 21.22 -8.86 -8.22
CA SER A 14 21.20 -10.28 -8.54
C SER A 14 20.34 -11.11 -7.57
N ASN A 15 20.07 -10.63 -6.37
CA ASN A 15 19.30 -11.37 -5.35
C ASN A 15 17.84 -11.48 -5.76
N GLU A 16 17.21 -10.35 -6.17
CA GLU A 16 15.82 -10.33 -6.64
C GLU A 16 15.67 -11.18 -7.91
N ILE A 17 16.61 -11.06 -8.85
CA ILE A 17 16.61 -11.83 -10.11
C ILE A 17 16.69 -13.33 -9.81
N ASN A 18 17.57 -13.75 -8.91
CA ASN A 18 17.73 -15.16 -8.54
C ASN A 18 16.52 -15.69 -7.76
N ALA A 19 15.96 -14.90 -6.86
CA ALA A 19 14.72 -15.25 -6.16
C ALA A 19 13.56 -15.47 -7.13
N PHE A 20 13.40 -14.58 -8.11
CA PHE A 20 12.39 -14.73 -9.15
C PHE A 20 12.61 -15.99 -10.01
N LYS A 21 13.84 -16.25 -10.47
CA LYS A 21 14.17 -17.46 -11.21
C LYS A 21 13.80 -18.74 -10.45
N ASN A 22 14.02 -18.77 -9.13
CA ASN A 22 13.68 -19.91 -8.29
C ASN A 22 12.16 -20.12 -8.18
N ILE A 23 11.39 -19.04 -8.08
CA ILE A 23 9.91 -19.10 -8.07
C ILE A 23 9.39 -19.66 -9.40
N VAL A 24 9.93 -19.16 -10.53
CA VAL A 24 9.56 -19.63 -11.87
C VAL A 24 9.87 -21.12 -12.02
N LYS A 25 11.06 -21.56 -11.63
CA LYS A 25 11.46 -22.99 -11.70
C LYS A 25 10.56 -23.88 -10.83
N ALA A 26 10.09 -23.37 -9.69
CA ALA A 26 9.20 -24.11 -8.79
C ALA A 26 7.73 -24.11 -9.24
N GLY A 27 7.36 -23.35 -10.29
CA GLY A 27 5.99 -23.25 -10.79
C GLY A 27 5.02 -22.52 -9.85
N ASN A 28 5.52 -21.77 -8.87
CA ASN A 28 4.70 -21.12 -7.83
C ASN A 28 4.35 -19.69 -8.21
N PHE A 29 3.35 -19.51 -9.07
CA PHE A 29 2.93 -18.20 -9.58
C PHE A 29 1.76 -17.56 -8.81
N SER A 30 1.25 -18.21 -7.78
CA SER A 30 0.17 -17.68 -6.92
C SER A 30 0.64 -17.46 -5.49
N MET A 31 -0.28 -17.15 -4.59
CA MET A 31 0.03 -17.09 -3.15
C MET A 31 0.62 -18.42 -2.68
N GLY A 32 1.90 -18.38 -2.29
CA GLY A 32 2.66 -19.57 -1.92
C GLY A 32 3.50 -19.34 -0.69
N GLN A 33 4.41 -20.28 -0.42
CA GLN A 33 5.26 -20.28 0.77
C GLN A 33 6.11 -19.00 0.93
N SER A 34 6.49 -18.35 -0.18
CA SER A 34 7.25 -17.10 -0.14
C SER A 34 6.41 -15.94 0.44
N THR A 35 5.14 -15.86 0.06
CA THR A 35 4.19 -14.86 0.58
C THR A 35 3.96 -15.08 2.08
N ILE A 36 3.65 -16.31 2.49
CA ILE A 36 3.46 -16.67 3.91
C ILE A 36 4.70 -16.34 4.74
N LYS A 37 5.90 -16.65 4.24
CA LYS A 37 7.16 -16.32 4.92
C LYS A 37 7.36 -14.82 5.07
N LEU A 38 6.94 -14.01 4.08
CA LEU A 38 7.02 -12.56 4.14
C LEU A 38 6.06 -12.00 5.17
N GLU A 39 4.79 -12.43 5.16
CA GLU A 39 3.77 -12.05 6.16
C GLU A 39 4.27 -12.31 7.58
N LYS A 40 4.80 -13.50 7.83
CA LYS A 40 5.40 -13.87 9.13
C LYS A 40 6.58 -12.98 9.52
N LYS A 41 7.46 -12.64 8.58
CA LYS A 41 8.58 -11.72 8.85
C LYS A 41 8.10 -10.31 9.20
N ILE A 42 7.10 -9.81 8.50
CA ILE A 42 6.50 -8.49 8.78
C ILE A 42 5.85 -8.50 10.16
N ALA A 43 5.02 -9.50 10.46
CA ALA A 43 4.36 -9.66 11.75
C ALA A 43 5.37 -9.64 12.92
N ARG A 44 6.46 -10.43 12.81
CA ARG A 44 7.54 -10.46 13.81
C ARG A 44 8.22 -9.11 13.97
N LYS A 45 8.51 -8.41 12.87
CA LYS A 45 9.12 -7.07 12.92
C LYS A 45 8.21 -6.04 13.60
N LEU A 46 6.90 -6.14 13.38
CA LEU A 46 5.90 -5.28 13.99
C LEU A 46 5.46 -5.74 15.38
N LYS A 47 5.90 -6.90 15.84
CA LYS A 47 5.50 -7.53 17.12
C LYS A 47 3.98 -7.74 17.24
N ILE A 48 3.34 -8.17 16.15
CA ILE A 48 1.92 -8.49 16.09
C ILE A 48 1.70 -9.95 15.70
N SER A 49 0.47 -10.45 15.83
CA SER A 49 0.11 -11.81 15.41
C SER A 49 0.33 -11.99 13.89
N GLU A 50 0.79 -13.17 13.48
CA GLU A 50 0.95 -13.54 12.08
C GLU A 50 -0.38 -13.46 11.30
N ASN A 51 -1.51 -13.65 11.98
CA ASN A 51 -2.85 -13.53 11.39
C ASN A 51 -3.29 -12.09 11.09
N ASN A 52 -2.53 -11.10 11.55
CA ASN A 52 -2.84 -9.68 11.35
C ASN A 52 -2.07 -9.04 10.18
N VAL A 53 -1.44 -9.87 9.36
CA VAL A 53 -0.72 -9.41 8.16
C VAL A 53 -1.23 -10.19 6.95
N ALA A 54 -1.65 -9.48 5.93
CA ALA A 54 -2.05 -10.05 4.65
C ALA A 54 -1.38 -9.29 3.51
N MET A 55 -0.71 -10.00 2.62
CA MET A 55 -0.15 -9.43 1.39
C MET A 55 -1.23 -9.28 0.34
N VAL A 56 -1.20 -8.17 -0.36
CA VAL A 56 -2.12 -7.84 -1.45
C VAL A 56 -1.34 -7.47 -2.71
N SER A 57 -2.02 -7.46 -3.86
CA SER A 57 -1.39 -7.21 -5.17
C SER A 57 -0.87 -5.78 -5.33
N SER A 58 -1.44 -4.81 -4.62
CA SER A 58 -1.02 -3.41 -4.64
C SER A 58 -1.49 -2.66 -3.39
N CYS A 59 -0.88 -1.52 -3.10
CA CYS A 59 -1.34 -0.63 -2.04
C CYS A 59 -2.79 -0.18 -2.30
N THR A 60 -3.17 0.13 -3.52
CA THR A 60 -4.55 0.49 -3.90
C THR A 60 -5.57 -0.58 -3.51
N THR A 61 -5.24 -1.85 -3.77
CA THR A 61 -6.10 -2.97 -3.36
C THR A 61 -6.20 -3.07 -1.84
N GLY A 62 -5.08 -2.87 -1.13
CA GLY A 62 -5.06 -2.87 0.33
C GLY A 62 -5.92 -1.75 0.92
N LEU A 63 -5.83 -0.54 0.39
CA LEU A 63 -6.65 0.60 0.80
C LEU A 63 -8.14 0.34 0.54
N HIS A 64 -8.51 -0.21 -0.61
CA HIS A 64 -9.90 -0.58 -0.91
C HIS A 64 -10.43 -1.63 0.07
N LEU A 65 -9.67 -2.68 0.34
CA LEU A 65 -10.02 -3.67 1.37
C LEU A 65 -10.17 -3.04 2.75
N ALA A 66 -9.29 -2.09 3.11
CA ALA A 66 -9.40 -1.36 4.38
C ALA A 66 -10.72 -0.60 4.49
N MET A 67 -11.21 0.04 3.42
CA MET A 67 -12.53 0.69 3.42
C MET A 67 -13.65 -0.33 3.69
N ILE A 68 -13.58 -1.49 3.02
CA ILE A 68 -14.59 -2.55 3.18
C ILE A 68 -14.61 -3.10 4.61
N VAL A 69 -13.45 -3.49 5.15
CA VAL A 69 -13.39 -4.08 6.50
C VAL A 69 -13.68 -3.07 7.61
N SER A 70 -13.46 -1.78 7.34
CA SER A 70 -13.89 -0.68 8.22
C SER A 70 -15.39 -0.38 8.12
N ASN A 71 -16.12 -1.14 7.29
CA ASN A 71 -17.55 -0.99 7.09
C ASN A 71 -17.97 0.40 6.60
N ILE A 72 -17.10 1.06 5.83
CA ILE A 72 -17.40 2.34 5.19
C ILE A 72 -18.46 2.10 4.12
N LYS A 73 -19.49 2.94 4.13
CA LYS A 73 -20.69 2.79 3.29
C LYS A 73 -20.86 3.97 2.35
N LYS A 74 -21.77 3.77 1.40
CA LYS A 74 -22.23 4.82 0.50
C LYS A 74 -22.62 6.09 1.27
N ASN A 75 -22.12 7.22 0.80
CA ASN A 75 -22.31 8.55 1.37
C ASN A 75 -21.57 8.86 2.67
N ASP A 76 -20.86 7.91 3.29
CA ASP A 76 -19.97 8.25 4.41
C ASP A 76 -18.92 9.27 3.96
N GLU A 77 -18.50 10.14 4.86
CA GLU A 77 -17.37 11.04 4.63
C GLU A 77 -16.09 10.44 5.20
N VAL A 78 -15.05 10.35 4.38
CA VAL A 78 -13.74 9.84 4.79
C VAL A 78 -12.69 10.92 4.58
N LEU A 79 -11.96 11.24 5.63
CA LEU A 79 -10.90 12.25 5.59
C LEU A 79 -9.71 11.72 4.79
N CYS A 80 -9.20 12.55 3.90
CA CYS A 80 -8.09 12.23 3.02
C CYS A 80 -7.14 13.43 2.94
N SER A 81 -5.84 13.21 3.00
CA SER A 81 -4.87 14.29 2.79
C SER A 81 -5.01 14.87 1.38
N SER A 82 -4.92 16.19 1.25
CA SER A 82 -4.83 16.86 -0.06
C SER A 82 -3.49 16.61 -0.76
N LEU A 83 -2.43 16.33 0.01
CA LEU A 83 -1.11 15.95 -0.49
C LEU A 83 -0.90 14.44 -0.29
N THR A 84 -1.33 13.66 -1.28
CA THR A 84 -1.23 12.21 -1.23
C THR A 84 -1.27 11.60 -2.63
N PHE A 85 -1.08 10.29 -2.72
CA PHE A 85 -1.25 9.57 -3.97
C PHE A 85 -2.74 9.39 -4.29
N VAL A 86 -3.11 9.48 -5.56
CA VAL A 86 -4.50 9.44 -6.04
C VAL A 86 -5.28 8.20 -5.56
N ALA A 87 -4.60 7.09 -5.25
CA ALA A 87 -5.24 5.88 -4.76
C ALA A 87 -5.98 6.08 -3.43
N ASP A 88 -5.54 7.01 -2.58
CA ASP A 88 -6.16 7.28 -1.28
C ASP A 88 -7.57 7.87 -1.44
N ALA A 89 -7.76 8.77 -2.40
CA ALA A 89 -9.08 9.28 -2.73
C ALA A 89 -9.92 8.28 -3.52
N ASN A 90 -9.29 7.50 -4.42
CA ASN A 90 -10.00 6.54 -5.26
C ASN A 90 -10.57 5.38 -4.44
N CYS A 91 -9.84 4.85 -3.45
CA CYS A 91 -10.33 3.74 -2.63
C CYS A 91 -11.61 4.11 -1.86
N ILE A 92 -11.75 5.39 -1.47
CA ILE A 92 -12.97 5.94 -0.84
C ILE A 92 -14.12 5.93 -1.85
N LYS A 93 -13.85 6.33 -3.10
CA LYS A 93 -14.84 6.33 -4.18
C LYS A 93 -15.29 4.93 -4.57
N TYR A 94 -14.43 3.91 -4.46
CA TYR A 94 -14.76 2.53 -4.81
C TYR A 94 -15.85 1.92 -3.91
N VAL A 95 -16.08 2.49 -2.73
CA VAL A 95 -17.18 2.11 -1.83
C VAL A 95 -18.33 3.14 -1.83
N ASP A 96 -18.41 3.99 -2.86
CA ASP A 96 -19.40 5.07 -3.00
C ASP A 96 -19.39 6.09 -1.85
N ALA A 97 -18.32 6.14 -1.05
CA ALA A 97 -18.12 7.15 -0.03
C ALA A 97 -17.60 8.48 -0.61
N LYS A 98 -17.56 9.51 0.20
CA LYS A 98 -17.16 10.87 -0.18
C LYS A 98 -15.80 11.21 0.42
N PRO A 99 -14.72 11.35 -0.38
CA PRO A 99 -13.45 11.84 0.13
C PRO A 99 -13.60 13.30 0.54
N LYS A 100 -13.18 13.62 1.77
CA LYS A 100 -13.10 14.98 2.29
C LYS A 100 -11.63 15.35 2.43
N PHE A 101 -11.16 16.21 1.54
CA PHE A 101 -9.77 16.62 1.53
C PHE A 101 -9.47 17.58 2.68
N ILE A 102 -8.41 17.29 3.38
CA ILE A 102 -7.88 18.10 4.48
C ILE A 102 -6.44 18.47 4.14
N ASP A 103 -6.07 19.70 4.44
CA ASP A 103 -4.73 20.19 4.15
C ASP A 103 -3.68 19.53 5.04
N ILE A 104 -2.42 19.63 4.65
CA ILE A 104 -1.28 19.22 5.45
C ILE A 104 -1.00 20.24 6.57
N THR A 105 -0.35 19.78 7.62
CA THR A 105 0.00 20.64 8.77
C THR A 105 0.99 21.75 8.37
N SER A 106 1.98 21.44 7.57
CA SER A 106 2.99 22.37 7.04
C SER A 106 3.78 21.74 5.90
N PRO A 107 4.58 22.51 5.14
CA PRO A 107 5.49 21.96 4.12
C PRO A 107 6.50 20.94 4.66
N ASP A 108 6.84 21.01 5.94
CA ASP A 108 7.77 20.09 6.59
C ASP A 108 7.06 18.94 7.33
N ASN A 109 5.75 19.00 7.46
CA ASN A 109 4.93 17.96 8.09
C ASN A 109 3.69 17.69 7.25
N TRP A 110 3.74 16.63 6.46
CA TRP A 110 2.70 16.25 5.50
C TRP A 110 1.53 15.46 6.10
N ASN A 111 1.48 15.27 7.42
CA ASN A 111 0.30 14.73 8.06
C ASN A 111 -0.88 15.69 7.93
N ILE A 112 -2.09 15.16 7.93
CA ILE A 112 -3.31 15.97 7.87
C ILE A 112 -3.35 16.96 9.03
N SER A 113 -3.81 18.18 8.76
CA SER A 113 -4.03 19.21 9.78
C SER A 113 -5.28 18.88 10.60
N THR A 114 -5.21 19.11 11.90
CA THR A 114 -6.35 18.99 12.82
C THR A 114 -6.91 20.35 13.22
N LYS A 115 -6.46 21.42 12.55
CA LYS A 115 -6.89 22.81 12.80
C LYS A 115 -7.90 23.25 11.76
#